data_10d4504905b01b416aeb197a885b54ae
#
_entry.id   10d4504905b01b416aeb197a885b54ae
#
_cell.length_a   1.000
_cell.length_b   1.000
_cell.length_c   1.000
_cell.angle_alpha   90.00
_cell.angle_beta   90.00
_cell.angle_gamma   90.00
#
_symmetry.space_group_name_H-M   'P 1'
#
loop_
_entity.id
_entity.type
_entity.pdbx_description
1 polymer ?
#
loop_
_entity_poly.entity_id
_entity_poly.type
_entity_poly.pdbx_seq_one_letter_code
_entity_poly.pdbx_strand_id
1 'polypeptide(L)'
;MAGNTGQKGHTIMKNQLVIVLDFGGQYNQLIARRVRECGVYCEVMRYTTPIAELAARNPVGIIFTGGPNSVYDPKSPHVDPAIFELGVPILGICYGCQLMAYTLGGTVASSEETREYGKTLTEYQTESLLFTGLPKEAISWMSHTDYIQKLPEGFSITAHSAGCPVAAMEYPEKKFYGVQFHPEFKSRPNKPHKLFTSFIAAALQQKRKAEAES
;
A
#
# COMPACT_ATOMS: atom_id res chain seq x y z
N MET A 1 30.50 -28.91 -25.73
CA MET A 1 30.53 -27.55 -25.21
C MET A 1 29.14 -27.25 -24.61
N ALA A 2 29.01 -27.38 -23.32
CA ALA A 2 27.73 -27.16 -22.63
C ALA A 2 27.68 -25.71 -22.16
N GLY A 3 26.75 -24.95 -22.73
CA GLY A 3 26.51 -23.57 -22.36
C GLY A 3 25.85 -23.50 -20.98
N ASN A 4 26.55 -22.91 -20.05
CA ASN A 4 26.10 -22.60 -18.70
C ASN A 4 25.11 -21.42 -18.74
N THR A 5 23.80 -21.69 -18.71
CA THR A 5 22.77 -20.67 -18.51
C THR A 5 22.73 -20.29 -17.04
N GLY A 6 23.51 -19.26 -16.69
CA GLY A 6 23.54 -18.68 -15.35
C GLY A 6 22.17 -18.18 -14.93
N GLN A 7 21.50 -18.87 -14.03
CA GLN A 7 20.44 -18.33 -13.21
C GLN A 7 21.02 -17.16 -12.41
N LYS A 8 20.64 -15.93 -12.76
CA LYS A 8 20.88 -14.75 -11.93
C LYS A 8 20.04 -14.90 -10.66
N GLY A 9 20.63 -15.50 -9.62
CA GLY A 9 20.05 -15.51 -8.28
C GLY A 9 19.86 -14.06 -7.83
N HIS A 10 18.62 -13.65 -7.61
CA HIS A 10 18.33 -12.39 -6.94
C HIS A 10 18.84 -12.52 -5.50
N THR A 11 19.97 -11.91 -5.20
CA THR A 11 20.45 -11.79 -3.83
C THR A 11 19.52 -10.86 -3.10
N ILE A 12 18.63 -11.42 -2.27
CA ILE A 12 17.74 -10.64 -1.39
C ILE A 12 18.64 -9.92 -0.38
N MET A 13 18.77 -8.62 -0.52
CA MET A 13 19.56 -7.81 0.40
C MET A 13 18.79 -7.67 1.73
N LYS A 14 19.29 -8.32 2.79
CA LYS A 14 18.67 -8.32 4.14
C LYS A 14 18.40 -6.93 4.73
N ASN A 15 19.00 -5.88 4.18
CA ASN A 15 18.85 -4.50 4.65
C ASN A 15 17.70 -3.75 3.97
N GLN A 16 16.84 -4.42 3.20
CA GLN A 16 15.72 -3.81 2.46
C GLN A 16 14.40 -4.43 2.92
N LEU A 17 14.09 -4.25 4.21
CA LEU A 17 12.88 -4.80 4.80
C LEU A 17 11.66 -3.92 4.49
N VAL A 18 10.62 -4.53 3.94
CA VAL A 18 9.25 -3.97 3.92
C VAL A 18 8.42 -4.70 4.98
N ILE A 19 7.77 -3.96 5.86
CA ILE A 19 6.85 -4.51 6.85
C ILE A 19 5.43 -4.45 6.29
N VAL A 20 4.72 -5.57 6.33
CA VAL A 20 3.30 -5.67 6.02
C VAL A 20 2.54 -5.81 7.34
N LEU A 21 1.76 -4.79 7.73
CA LEU A 21 0.93 -4.84 8.92
C LEU A 21 -0.40 -5.50 8.63
N ASP A 22 -0.68 -6.56 9.39
CA ASP A 22 -1.89 -7.38 9.28
C ASP A 22 -3.03 -6.80 10.11
N PHE A 23 -4.10 -6.37 9.42
CA PHE A 23 -5.35 -5.87 10.00
C PHE A 23 -6.49 -6.91 9.98
N GLY A 24 -6.17 -8.19 9.87
CA GLY A 24 -7.14 -9.29 9.88
C GLY A 24 -7.71 -9.63 8.50
N GLY A 25 -7.15 -9.11 7.44
CA GLY A 25 -7.53 -9.43 6.07
C GLY A 25 -7.08 -10.84 5.65
N GLN A 26 -7.80 -11.44 4.69
CA GLN A 26 -7.49 -12.80 4.21
C GLN A 26 -6.26 -12.87 3.28
N TYR A 27 -5.81 -11.72 2.74
CA TYR A 27 -4.82 -11.68 1.65
C TYR A 27 -3.45 -11.12 2.07
N ASN A 28 -3.17 -11.05 3.37
CA ASN A 28 -1.91 -10.51 3.91
C ASN A 28 -0.68 -11.25 3.38
N GLN A 29 -0.76 -12.58 3.32
CA GLN A 29 0.33 -13.41 2.77
C GLN A 29 0.49 -13.24 1.25
N LEU A 30 -0.60 -12.94 0.54
CA LEU A 30 -0.55 -12.65 -0.88
C LEU A 30 0.15 -11.31 -1.13
N ILE A 31 -0.17 -10.27 -0.35
CA ILE A 31 0.54 -8.97 -0.40
C ILE A 31 2.03 -9.17 -0.12
N ALA A 32 2.38 -9.88 0.95
CA ALA A 32 3.76 -10.16 1.29
C ALA A 32 4.50 -10.92 0.18
N ARG A 33 3.84 -11.87 -0.48
CA ARG A 33 4.38 -12.56 -1.65
C ARG A 33 4.65 -11.59 -2.80
N ARG A 34 3.72 -10.66 -3.10
CA ARG A 34 3.90 -9.65 -4.17
C ARG A 34 5.07 -8.72 -3.87
N VAL A 35 5.24 -8.35 -2.61
CA VAL A 35 6.38 -7.55 -2.15
C VAL A 35 7.70 -8.31 -2.37
N ARG A 36 7.76 -9.58 -2.00
CA ARG A 36 8.97 -10.42 -2.20
C ARG A 36 9.30 -10.62 -3.68
N GLU A 37 8.30 -10.71 -4.55
CA GLU A 37 8.47 -10.77 -6.01
C GLU A 37 9.14 -9.50 -6.58
N CYS A 38 9.12 -8.38 -5.84
CA CYS A 38 9.88 -7.17 -6.18
C CYS A 38 11.36 -7.20 -5.74
N GLY A 39 11.83 -8.32 -5.19
CA GLY A 39 13.24 -8.52 -4.83
C GLY A 39 13.66 -7.96 -3.48
N VAL A 40 12.71 -7.63 -2.59
CA VAL A 40 12.97 -7.14 -1.24
C VAL A 40 12.56 -8.17 -0.18
N TYR A 41 13.18 -8.06 1.01
CA TYR A 41 12.75 -8.85 2.16
C TYR A 41 11.43 -8.29 2.71
N CYS A 42 10.55 -9.17 3.18
CA CYS A 42 9.22 -8.78 3.68
C CYS A 42 8.83 -9.61 4.88
N GLU A 43 8.46 -8.94 5.96
CA GLU A 43 7.88 -9.53 7.17
C GLU A 43 6.41 -9.11 7.31
N VAL A 44 5.55 -10.06 7.73
CA VAL A 44 4.17 -9.76 8.12
C VAL A 44 4.16 -9.65 9.64
N MET A 45 3.70 -8.51 10.16
CA MET A 45 3.63 -8.21 11.58
C MET A 45 2.19 -7.82 11.95
N ARG A 46 1.81 -7.99 13.21
CA ARG A 46 0.47 -7.61 13.66
C ARG A 46 0.36 -6.08 13.74
N TYR A 47 -0.82 -5.53 13.48
CA TYR A 47 -1.08 -4.09 13.65
C TYR A 47 -0.84 -3.59 15.09
N THR A 48 -0.89 -4.49 16.07
CA THR A 48 -0.61 -4.20 17.50
C THR A 48 0.87 -4.15 17.85
N THR A 49 1.77 -4.38 16.88
CA THR A 49 3.23 -4.33 17.13
C THR A 49 3.63 -2.93 17.60
N PRO A 50 4.36 -2.81 18.73
CA PRO A 50 4.80 -1.52 19.24
C PRO A 50 5.62 -0.73 18.22
N ILE A 51 5.42 0.60 18.16
CA ILE A 51 6.15 1.50 17.23
C ILE A 51 7.67 1.38 17.40
N ALA A 52 8.14 1.27 18.64
CA ALA A 52 9.57 1.09 18.93
C ALA A 52 10.15 -0.19 18.29
N GLU A 53 9.36 -1.27 18.24
CA GLU A 53 9.79 -2.52 17.58
C GLU A 53 9.80 -2.35 16.05
N LEU A 54 8.80 -1.68 15.47
CA LEU A 54 8.78 -1.37 14.04
C LEU A 54 9.98 -0.50 13.66
N ALA A 55 10.27 0.55 14.43
CA ALA A 55 11.41 1.44 14.22
C ALA A 55 12.74 0.69 14.31
N ALA A 56 12.91 -0.18 15.32
CA ALA A 56 14.13 -0.97 15.52
C ALA A 56 14.44 -1.92 14.34
N ARG A 57 13.42 -2.32 13.57
CA ARG A 57 13.58 -3.13 12.34
C ARG A 57 14.13 -2.31 11.17
N ASN A 58 14.13 -0.97 11.27
CA ASN A 58 14.60 -0.04 10.23
C ASN A 58 14.04 -0.37 8.83
N PRO A 59 12.69 -0.44 8.66
CA PRO A 59 12.07 -0.79 7.39
C PRO A 59 12.31 0.29 6.34
N VAL A 60 12.32 -0.11 5.06
CA VAL A 60 12.35 0.83 3.94
C VAL A 60 10.95 1.34 3.59
N GLY A 61 9.92 0.61 3.98
CA GLY A 61 8.51 0.98 3.77
C GLY A 61 7.59 0.09 4.60
N ILE A 62 6.36 0.57 4.82
CA ILE A 62 5.32 -0.14 5.55
C ILE A 62 4.07 -0.23 4.67
N ILE A 63 3.41 -1.40 4.67
CA ILE A 63 2.16 -1.62 3.96
C ILE A 63 1.08 -1.96 4.98
N PHE A 64 -0.02 -1.21 4.99
CA PHE A 64 -1.24 -1.52 5.73
C PHE A 64 -2.13 -2.37 4.84
N THR A 65 -2.51 -3.55 5.30
CA THR A 65 -3.35 -4.47 4.53
C THR A 65 -4.83 -4.11 4.58
N GLY A 66 -5.63 -4.78 3.79
CA GLY A 66 -7.08 -4.79 3.95
C GLY A 66 -7.51 -5.46 5.26
N GLY A 67 -8.77 -5.25 5.63
CA GLY A 67 -9.41 -5.85 6.80
C GLY A 67 -10.92 -5.85 6.65
N PRO A 68 -11.64 -6.65 7.46
CA PRO A 68 -13.10 -6.81 7.33
C PRO A 68 -13.91 -5.75 8.08
N ASN A 69 -13.25 -4.82 8.77
CA ASN A 69 -13.87 -3.89 9.71
C ASN A 69 -14.10 -2.50 9.08
N SER A 70 -14.91 -1.68 9.76
CA SER A 70 -15.07 -0.25 9.49
C SER A 70 -14.22 0.57 10.44
N VAL A 71 -13.51 1.59 9.94
CA VAL A 71 -12.54 2.38 10.74
C VAL A 71 -13.19 3.18 11.87
N TYR A 72 -14.49 3.45 11.80
CA TYR A 72 -15.25 4.16 12.84
C TYR A 72 -15.85 3.23 13.91
N ASP A 73 -15.70 1.92 13.79
CA ASP A 73 -16.05 0.99 14.88
C ASP A 73 -14.91 0.99 15.91
N PRO A 74 -15.16 1.34 17.18
CA PRO A 74 -14.13 1.35 18.23
C PRO A 74 -13.43 0.01 18.46
N LYS A 75 -14.04 -1.09 18.03
CA LYS A 75 -13.46 -2.45 18.13
C LYS A 75 -12.58 -2.81 16.94
N SER A 76 -12.56 -1.98 15.91
CA SER A 76 -11.74 -2.21 14.72
C SER A 76 -10.25 -2.06 15.02
N PRO A 77 -9.38 -2.73 14.27
CA PRO A 77 -7.94 -2.55 14.35
C PRO A 77 -7.53 -1.11 14.03
N HIS A 78 -6.96 -0.39 14.99
CA HIS A 78 -6.38 0.92 14.80
C HIS A 78 -4.85 0.87 14.96
N VAL A 79 -4.15 1.84 14.40
CA VAL A 79 -2.71 2.04 14.60
C VAL A 79 -2.46 3.19 15.57
N ASP A 80 -1.32 3.14 16.25
CA ASP A 80 -0.78 4.30 16.93
C ASP A 80 -0.40 5.35 15.87
N PRO A 81 -0.94 6.59 15.94
CA PRO A 81 -0.60 7.66 14.99
C PRO A 81 0.90 7.94 14.85
N ALA A 82 1.70 7.62 15.85
CA ALA A 82 3.16 7.75 15.80
C ALA A 82 3.80 6.95 14.66
N ILE A 83 3.10 5.99 14.05
CA ILE A 83 3.60 5.24 12.88
C ILE A 83 3.85 6.18 11.68
N PHE A 84 3.07 7.24 11.55
CA PHE A 84 3.20 8.23 10.47
C PHE A 84 4.39 9.19 10.68
N GLU A 85 4.98 9.19 11.88
CA GLU A 85 6.17 9.98 12.22
C GLU A 85 7.50 9.19 12.08
N LEU A 86 7.42 7.91 11.68
CA LEU A 86 8.62 7.08 11.46
C LEU A 86 9.49 7.52 10.28
N GLY A 87 9.00 8.45 9.44
CA GLY A 87 9.74 8.95 8.28
C GLY A 87 9.92 7.95 7.14
N VAL A 88 9.20 6.83 7.15
CA VAL A 88 9.22 5.82 6.09
C VAL A 88 7.97 5.92 5.19
N PRO A 89 8.08 5.58 3.91
CA PRO A 89 6.91 5.48 3.01
C PRO A 89 5.88 4.49 3.52
N ILE A 90 4.59 4.86 3.44
CA ILE A 90 3.47 4.02 3.85
C ILE A 90 2.50 3.86 2.68
N LEU A 91 2.09 2.61 2.40
CA LEU A 91 1.05 2.26 1.44
C LEU A 91 -0.13 1.62 2.18
N GLY A 92 -1.32 2.23 2.12
CA GLY A 92 -2.56 1.63 2.60
C GLY A 92 -3.34 0.93 1.47
N ILE A 93 -3.85 -0.27 1.72
CA ILE A 93 -4.68 -1.04 0.78
C ILE A 93 -6.05 -1.28 1.41
N CYS A 94 -7.12 -0.89 0.72
CA CYS A 94 -8.51 -1.06 1.14
C CYS A 94 -8.74 -0.50 2.56
N TYR A 95 -8.99 -1.33 3.57
CA TYR A 95 -9.08 -0.92 4.97
C TYR A 95 -7.87 -0.07 5.41
N GLY A 96 -6.65 -0.46 5.03
CA GLY A 96 -5.44 0.29 5.35
C GLY A 96 -5.40 1.69 4.75
N CYS A 97 -6.00 1.89 3.56
CA CYS A 97 -6.17 3.21 2.96
C CYS A 97 -7.17 4.05 3.74
N GLN A 98 -8.32 3.48 4.11
CA GLN A 98 -9.35 4.14 4.93
C GLN A 98 -8.81 4.50 6.31
N LEU A 99 -8.06 3.58 6.95
CA LEU A 99 -7.44 3.80 8.26
C LEU A 99 -6.43 4.94 8.22
N MET A 100 -5.61 5.02 7.18
CA MET A 100 -4.68 6.14 6.96
C MET A 100 -5.44 7.46 6.86
N ALA A 101 -6.48 7.51 6.01
CA ALA A 101 -7.29 8.71 5.85
C ALA A 101 -7.96 9.12 7.17
N TYR A 102 -8.57 8.19 7.88
CA TYR A 102 -9.25 8.42 9.15
C TYR A 102 -8.29 8.94 10.23
N THR A 103 -7.15 8.26 10.40
CA THR A 103 -6.15 8.61 11.44
C THR A 103 -5.53 9.97 11.20
N LEU A 104 -5.38 10.39 9.94
CA LEU A 104 -4.80 11.69 9.56
C LEU A 104 -5.83 12.82 9.43
N GLY A 105 -7.08 12.60 9.87
CA GLY A 105 -8.12 13.64 9.96
C GLY A 105 -9.05 13.74 8.75
N GLY A 106 -9.03 12.77 7.87
CA GLY A 106 -10.03 12.59 6.82
C GLY A 106 -11.33 11.99 7.37
N THR A 107 -12.32 11.82 6.51
CA THR A 107 -13.60 11.22 6.85
C THR A 107 -13.87 10.00 5.99
N VAL A 108 -14.23 8.90 6.63
CA VAL A 108 -14.70 7.67 5.99
C VAL A 108 -16.19 7.52 6.28
N ALA A 109 -16.96 7.18 5.27
CA ALA A 109 -18.40 6.98 5.35
C ALA A 109 -18.78 5.63 4.74
N SER A 110 -19.96 5.16 5.08
CA SER A 110 -20.57 3.97 4.47
C SER A 110 -21.80 4.37 3.67
N SER A 111 -21.96 3.82 2.48
CA SER A 111 -23.14 4.00 1.66
C SER A 111 -23.39 2.75 0.81
N GLU A 112 -24.65 2.33 0.75
CA GLU A 112 -25.03 1.23 -0.15
C GLU A 112 -24.88 1.60 -1.63
N GLU A 113 -24.99 2.89 -1.97
CA GLU A 113 -24.88 3.40 -3.33
C GLU A 113 -23.44 3.44 -3.85
N THR A 114 -22.45 3.59 -2.95
CA THR A 114 -21.02 3.69 -3.29
C THR A 114 -20.25 2.40 -3.08
N ARG A 115 -20.92 1.33 -2.65
CA ARG A 115 -20.27 0.02 -2.48
C ARG A 115 -19.88 -0.57 -3.84
N GLU A 116 -18.63 -1.08 -3.90
CA GLU A 116 -18.13 -1.74 -5.10
C GLU A 116 -17.53 -3.10 -4.76
N TYR A 117 -17.98 -4.12 -5.51
CA TYR A 117 -17.47 -5.49 -5.39
C TYR A 117 -17.17 -6.06 -6.78
N GLY A 118 -15.95 -6.62 -6.91
CA GLY A 118 -15.50 -7.24 -8.14
C GLY A 118 -14.74 -6.31 -9.07
N LYS A 119 -14.93 -6.51 -10.38
CA LYS A 119 -14.20 -5.78 -11.43
C LYS A 119 -14.83 -4.43 -11.69
N THR A 120 -14.08 -3.36 -11.46
CA THR A 120 -14.51 -1.97 -11.65
C THR A 120 -13.54 -1.24 -12.56
N LEU A 121 -14.05 -0.47 -13.52
CA LEU A 121 -13.25 0.42 -14.33
C LEU A 121 -12.78 1.59 -13.45
N THR A 122 -11.48 1.79 -13.37
CA THR A 122 -10.84 2.82 -12.56
C THR A 122 -9.98 3.71 -13.43
N GLU A 123 -10.13 5.01 -13.27
CA GLU A 123 -9.31 6.03 -13.92
C GLU A 123 -8.16 6.43 -13.02
N TYR A 124 -6.94 6.52 -13.57
CA TYR A 124 -5.70 6.84 -12.86
C TYR A 124 -5.08 8.14 -13.34
N GLN A 125 -4.55 8.93 -12.41
CA GLN A 125 -3.62 10.00 -12.71
C GLN A 125 -2.22 9.39 -12.92
N THR A 126 -1.81 9.28 -14.18
CA THR A 126 -0.59 8.56 -14.58
C THR A 126 0.70 9.26 -14.17
N GLU A 127 0.62 10.53 -13.77
CA GLU A 127 1.69 11.35 -13.20
C GLU A 127 2.01 10.95 -11.75
N SER A 128 1.03 10.36 -11.04
CA SER A 128 1.23 9.83 -9.70
C SER A 128 2.28 8.72 -9.69
N LEU A 129 3.09 8.69 -8.63
CA LEU A 129 4.16 7.71 -8.46
C LEU A 129 3.67 6.26 -8.61
N LEU A 130 2.52 5.92 -8.02
CA LEU A 130 2.00 4.56 -8.05
C LEU A 130 1.54 4.13 -9.44
N PHE A 131 1.12 5.09 -10.28
CA PHE A 131 0.46 4.82 -11.56
C PHE A 131 1.31 5.14 -12.78
N THR A 132 2.52 5.67 -12.58
CA THR A 132 3.47 5.93 -13.68
C THR A 132 3.64 4.72 -14.57
N GLY A 133 3.33 4.91 -15.87
CA GLY A 133 3.42 3.89 -16.93
C GLY A 133 2.35 2.80 -16.82
N LEU A 134 1.26 3.02 -16.08
CA LEU A 134 -0.01 2.32 -16.26
C LEU A 134 -0.86 3.03 -17.33
N PRO A 135 -1.84 2.35 -17.95
CA PRO A 135 -2.83 3.01 -18.77
C PRO A 135 -3.68 3.96 -17.92
N LYS A 136 -4.20 5.04 -18.53
CA LYS A 136 -5.08 6.01 -17.85
C LYS A 136 -6.32 5.34 -17.24
N GLU A 137 -6.79 4.27 -17.83
CA GLU A 137 -7.93 3.50 -17.36
C GLU A 137 -7.60 2.01 -17.34
N ALA A 138 -8.01 1.31 -16.29
CA ALA A 138 -7.93 -0.14 -16.23
C ALA A 138 -8.93 -0.72 -15.22
N ILE A 139 -9.21 -2.01 -15.38
CA ILE A 139 -10.05 -2.74 -14.43
C ILE A 139 -9.29 -2.91 -13.12
N SER A 140 -9.88 -2.52 -11.99
CA SER A 140 -9.44 -2.80 -10.62
C SER A 140 -10.37 -3.81 -9.95
N TRP A 141 -9.87 -4.46 -8.90
CA TRP A 141 -10.70 -5.31 -8.04
C TRP A 141 -11.08 -4.53 -6.79
N MET A 142 -12.36 -4.20 -6.67
CA MET A 142 -12.93 -3.55 -5.51
C MET A 142 -13.58 -4.57 -4.58
N SER A 143 -13.53 -4.30 -3.27
CA SER A 143 -14.20 -5.09 -2.23
C SER A 143 -14.42 -4.20 -1.02
N HIS A 144 -15.32 -3.22 -1.14
CA HIS A 144 -15.59 -2.27 -0.06
C HIS A 144 -17.03 -1.78 -0.04
N THR A 145 -17.51 -1.49 1.15
CA THR A 145 -18.75 -0.73 1.43
C THR A 145 -18.40 0.68 1.87
N ASP A 146 -17.37 0.81 2.70
CA ASP A 146 -16.88 2.09 3.20
C ASP A 146 -15.99 2.77 2.16
N TYR A 147 -16.05 4.09 2.08
CA TYR A 147 -15.28 4.91 1.17
C TYR A 147 -14.76 6.18 1.86
N ILE A 148 -13.69 6.75 1.34
CA ILE A 148 -13.15 8.01 1.83
C ILE A 148 -14.03 9.13 1.27
N GLN A 149 -14.78 9.81 2.16
CA GLN A 149 -15.65 10.91 1.82
C GLN A 149 -14.89 12.25 1.74
N LYS A 150 -13.92 12.43 2.65
CA LYS A 150 -13.08 13.63 2.72
C LYS A 150 -11.64 13.22 2.93
N LEU A 151 -10.74 13.71 2.08
CA LEU A 151 -9.30 13.52 2.22
C LEU A 151 -8.76 14.23 3.47
N PRO A 152 -7.70 13.70 4.11
CA PRO A 152 -6.90 14.47 5.04
C PRO A 152 -6.19 15.63 4.34
N GLU A 153 -5.77 16.62 5.13
CA GLU A 153 -4.98 17.75 4.62
C GLU A 153 -3.66 17.27 3.98
N GLY A 154 -3.30 17.89 2.86
CA GLY A 154 -2.09 17.57 2.10
C GLY A 154 -2.24 16.39 1.11
N PHE A 155 -3.33 15.62 1.18
CA PHE A 155 -3.58 14.54 0.22
C PHE A 155 -4.26 15.03 -1.05
N SER A 156 -3.97 14.36 -2.15
CA SER A 156 -4.64 14.50 -3.45
C SER A 156 -5.22 13.17 -3.92
N ILE A 157 -6.31 13.25 -4.71
CA ILE A 157 -6.91 12.07 -5.35
C ILE A 157 -6.06 11.71 -6.55
N THR A 158 -5.69 10.44 -6.67
CA THR A 158 -4.88 9.93 -7.80
C THR A 158 -5.57 8.82 -8.60
N ALA A 159 -6.71 8.34 -8.14
CA ALA A 159 -7.61 7.50 -8.93
C ALA A 159 -9.05 7.62 -8.42
N HIS A 160 -10.00 7.38 -9.34
CA HIS A 160 -11.43 7.30 -9.02
C HIS A 160 -12.14 6.24 -9.89
N SER A 161 -13.32 5.85 -9.48
CA SER A 161 -14.26 5.04 -10.24
C SER A 161 -15.66 5.65 -10.17
N ALA A 162 -16.64 5.05 -10.85
CA ALA A 162 -18.01 5.55 -10.82
C ALA A 162 -18.63 5.52 -9.41
N GLY A 163 -18.32 4.50 -8.60
CA GLY A 163 -18.85 4.34 -7.24
C GLY A 163 -17.84 4.77 -6.14
N CYS A 164 -16.58 5.01 -6.47
CA CYS A 164 -15.55 5.36 -5.48
C CYS A 164 -14.82 6.65 -5.88
N PRO A 165 -15.23 7.81 -5.33
CA PRO A 165 -14.61 9.10 -5.65
C PRO A 165 -13.11 9.16 -5.30
N VAL A 166 -12.69 8.42 -4.28
CA VAL A 166 -11.29 8.29 -3.84
C VAL A 166 -10.88 6.83 -3.94
N ALA A 167 -10.64 6.34 -5.17
CA ALA A 167 -10.10 5.00 -5.39
C ALA A 167 -8.61 4.92 -5.10
N ALA A 168 -7.90 6.05 -5.15
CA ALA A 168 -6.53 6.21 -4.64
C ALA A 168 -6.25 7.64 -4.22
N MET A 169 -5.31 7.78 -3.29
CA MET A 169 -4.84 9.06 -2.77
C MET A 169 -3.33 9.02 -2.51
N GLU A 170 -2.70 10.19 -2.54
CA GLU A 170 -1.29 10.33 -2.17
C GLU A 170 -0.99 11.65 -1.46
N TYR A 171 0.04 11.62 -0.60
CA TYR A 171 0.71 12.78 -0.03
C TYR A 171 2.22 12.64 -0.30
N PRO A 172 2.71 13.12 -1.46
CA PRO A 172 4.09 12.86 -1.93
C PRO A 172 5.16 13.34 -0.96
N GLU A 173 4.98 14.50 -0.32
CA GLU A 173 5.93 15.08 0.63
C GLU A 173 6.17 14.19 1.85
N LYS A 174 5.11 13.54 2.33
CA LYS A 174 5.16 12.57 3.44
C LYS A 174 5.38 11.14 2.96
N LYS A 175 5.25 10.89 1.64
CA LYS A 175 5.35 9.56 0.99
C LYS A 175 4.30 8.59 1.50
N PHE A 176 3.10 9.10 1.69
CA PHE A 176 1.93 8.32 2.03
C PHE A 176 1.08 8.08 0.78
N TYR A 177 0.71 6.84 0.58
CA TYR A 177 -0.06 6.38 -0.57
C TYR A 177 -1.19 5.48 -0.11
N GLY A 178 -2.34 5.59 -0.74
CA GLY A 178 -3.48 4.76 -0.43
C GLY A 178 -4.22 4.33 -1.69
N VAL A 179 -4.68 3.08 -1.71
CA VAL A 179 -5.55 2.54 -2.77
C VAL A 179 -6.72 1.79 -2.14
N GLN A 180 -7.94 2.01 -2.67
CA GLN A 180 -9.14 1.33 -2.19
C GLN A 180 -9.29 -0.07 -2.80
N PHE A 181 -8.77 -0.28 -4.00
CA PHE A 181 -8.77 -1.56 -4.69
C PHE A 181 -7.66 -2.50 -4.20
N HIS A 182 -7.75 -3.77 -4.62
CA HIS A 182 -6.83 -4.84 -4.26
C HIS A 182 -5.83 -5.15 -5.39
N PRO A 183 -4.64 -4.52 -5.43
CA PRO A 183 -3.66 -4.72 -6.49
C PRO A 183 -3.04 -6.12 -6.47
N GLU A 184 -3.07 -6.81 -5.33
CA GLU A 184 -2.53 -8.14 -5.14
C GLU A 184 -3.24 -9.19 -6.02
N PHE A 185 -4.51 -8.99 -6.40
CA PHE A 185 -5.26 -9.93 -7.23
C PHE A 185 -4.87 -9.91 -8.72
N LYS A 186 -4.30 -8.82 -9.21
CA LYS A 186 -3.90 -8.68 -10.61
C LYS A 186 -2.50 -9.17 -10.93
N SER A 187 -1.74 -9.59 -9.95
CA SER A 187 -0.36 -10.03 -10.16
C SER A 187 -0.32 -11.45 -10.71
N ARG A 188 0.54 -11.69 -11.71
CA ARG A 188 0.89 -13.03 -12.18
C ARG A 188 2.19 -13.47 -11.50
N PRO A 189 2.46 -14.77 -11.34
CA PRO A 189 3.76 -15.26 -10.93
C PRO A 189 4.88 -14.61 -11.77
N ASN A 190 5.91 -14.10 -11.11
CA ASN A 190 7.05 -13.39 -11.71
C ASN A 190 6.73 -12.04 -12.41
N LYS A 191 5.51 -11.51 -12.23
CA LYS A 191 5.14 -10.17 -12.72
C LYS A 191 4.23 -9.50 -11.69
N PRO A 192 4.78 -8.92 -10.60
CA PRO A 192 4.02 -8.21 -9.59
C PRO A 192 3.29 -7.02 -10.22
N HIS A 193 2.17 -6.62 -9.63
CA HIS A 193 1.46 -5.42 -10.08
C HIS A 193 2.39 -4.22 -10.00
N LYS A 194 2.37 -3.37 -11.02
CA LYS A 194 3.30 -2.24 -11.16
C LYS A 194 3.27 -1.28 -9.96
N LEU A 195 2.12 -1.16 -9.30
CA LEU A 195 1.96 -0.40 -8.07
C LEU A 195 2.96 -0.83 -6.98
N PHE A 196 3.13 -2.15 -6.74
CA PHE A 196 4.11 -2.62 -5.76
C PHE A 196 5.54 -2.29 -6.17
N THR A 197 5.89 -2.48 -7.44
CA THR A 197 7.24 -2.14 -7.92
C THR A 197 7.52 -0.64 -7.82
N SER A 198 6.55 0.22 -8.12
CA SER A 198 6.67 1.68 -7.99
C SER A 198 6.84 2.11 -6.54
N PHE A 199 5.99 1.61 -5.63
CA PHE A 199 6.09 1.91 -4.20
C PHE A 199 7.45 1.47 -3.62
N ILE A 200 7.87 0.24 -3.90
CA ILE A 200 9.13 -0.30 -3.39
C ILE A 200 10.34 0.45 -3.95
N ALA A 201 10.32 0.80 -5.24
CA ALA A 201 11.37 1.60 -5.85
C ALA A 201 11.52 2.98 -5.15
N ALA A 202 10.39 3.64 -4.87
CA ALA A 202 10.39 4.91 -4.14
C ALA A 202 10.91 4.76 -2.70
N ALA A 203 10.50 3.69 -2.01
CA ALA A 203 10.95 3.39 -0.66
C ALA A 203 12.47 3.17 -0.59
N LEU A 204 13.02 2.41 -1.53
CA LEU A 204 14.46 2.16 -1.64
C LEU A 204 15.24 3.43 -1.99
N GLN A 205 14.69 4.26 -2.87
CA GLN A 205 15.33 5.53 -3.24
C GLN A 205 15.42 6.48 -2.05
N GLN A 206 14.38 6.55 -1.22
CA GLN A 206 14.40 7.37 -0.02
C GLN A 206 15.48 6.93 0.96
N LYS A 207 15.57 5.62 1.23
CA LYS A 207 16.59 5.10 2.15
C LYS A 207 17.99 5.46 1.69
N ARG A 208 18.28 5.30 0.38
CA ARG A 208 19.58 5.68 -0.19
C ARG A 208 19.91 7.17 -0.03
N LYS A 209 18.89 8.05 -0.16
CA LYS A 209 19.08 9.48 0.07
C LYS A 209 19.40 9.79 1.53
N ALA A 210 18.65 9.21 2.46
CA ALA A 210 18.87 9.37 3.88
C ALA A 210 20.25 8.86 4.33
N GLU A 211 20.72 7.73 3.77
CA GLU A 211 22.05 7.18 4.02
C GLU A 211 23.20 8.03 3.41
N ALA A 212 22.92 8.79 2.35
CA ALA A 212 23.91 9.67 1.72
C ALA A 212 24.02 11.05 2.41
N GLU A 213 23.01 11.44 3.20
CA GLU A 213 22.93 12.71 3.93
C GLU A 213 23.37 12.57 5.40
N SER A 214 23.60 11.35 5.88
CA SER A 214 24.04 11.03 7.26
C SER A 214 25.55 10.79 7.33
#